data_649133551facec7899c145a91d908119
#
_entry.id   649133551facec7899c145a91d908119
#
_cell.length_a   1.000
_cell.length_b   1.000
_cell.length_c   1.000
_cell.angle_alpha   90.00
_cell.angle_beta   90.00
_cell.angle_gamma   90.00
#
_symmetry.space_group_name_H-M   'P 1'
#
loop_
_entity.id
_entity.type
_entity.pdbx_description
1 polymer ?
#
loop_
_entity_poly.entity_id
_entity_poly.type
_entity_poly.pdbx_seq_one_letter_code
_entity_poly.pdbx_strand_id
1 'polypeptide(L)'
;EVTLEKGNTTTVTFLADGLSGPFVQGEVRLRSSDPLDVDDAGYFTIGVAPAPEILLVAPTVAATDYLREALSPSQEQQRGQARFRCSFLASNRLADAGLDRYRAVILLNAAKPASGTWQRLEEFVRGGGGLGVVLGSSMHWQAGGVDPAAYNSDAAHKLLPAELDVSWKYAPPEYLDLRNATHPALKLFADLGSSGDLANRGISRYWKLKPLAGSRVIARFTGEAASP
;
A
#
# COMPACT_ATOMS: atom_id res chain seq x y z
N GLU A 1 -19.36 -25.62 -13.35
CA GLU A 1 -18.94 -26.81 -14.11
C GLU A 1 -17.92 -26.36 -15.16
N VAL A 2 -16.78 -27.07 -15.25
CA VAL A 2 -15.69 -26.74 -16.17
C VAL A 2 -15.47 -27.97 -17.05
N THR A 3 -15.50 -27.78 -18.35
CA THR A 3 -15.20 -28.84 -19.31
C THR A 3 -13.72 -28.77 -19.70
N LEU A 4 -13.00 -29.89 -19.55
CA LEU A 4 -11.60 -30.01 -19.94
C LEU A 4 -11.53 -30.73 -21.29
N GLU A 5 -10.83 -30.12 -22.23
CA GLU A 5 -10.49 -30.77 -23.51
C GLU A 5 -9.19 -31.55 -23.36
N LYS A 6 -9.06 -32.64 -24.08
CA LYS A 6 -7.86 -33.50 -24.05
C LYS A 6 -6.58 -32.71 -24.38
N GLY A 7 -5.64 -32.73 -23.48
CA GLY A 7 -4.34 -32.05 -23.61
C GLY A 7 -4.32 -30.59 -23.16
N ASN A 8 -5.43 -30.05 -22.68
CA ASN A 8 -5.52 -28.69 -22.16
C ASN A 8 -5.47 -28.65 -20.62
N THR A 9 -4.93 -27.56 -20.09
CA THR A 9 -4.94 -27.28 -18.65
C THR A 9 -5.83 -26.07 -18.38
N THR A 10 -6.71 -26.18 -17.41
CA THR A 10 -7.58 -25.07 -16.98
C THR A 10 -7.37 -24.79 -15.48
N THR A 11 -7.22 -23.51 -15.13
CA THR A 11 -7.14 -23.09 -13.73
C THR A 11 -8.52 -22.71 -13.22
N VAL A 12 -8.94 -23.32 -12.12
CA VAL A 12 -10.21 -23.00 -11.44
C VAL A 12 -9.91 -22.33 -10.12
N THR A 13 -10.53 -21.17 -9.86
CA THR A 13 -10.37 -20.41 -8.62
C THR A 13 -11.62 -20.58 -7.77
N PHE A 14 -11.43 -20.97 -6.52
CA PHE A 14 -12.49 -21.05 -5.52
C PHE A 14 -12.27 -19.97 -4.46
N LEU A 15 -13.36 -19.35 -4.00
CA LEU A 15 -13.37 -18.49 -2.83
C LEU A 15 -13.91 -19.32 -1.66
N ALA A 16 -13.18 -19.33 -0.57
CA ALA A 16 -13.59 -19.97 0.68
C ALA A 16 -13.78 -18.90 1.75
N ASP A 17 -15.01 -18.70 2.18
CA ASP A 17 -15.39 -17.75 3.22
C ASP A 17 -15.59 -18.46 4.57
N GLY A 18 -15.56 -17.71 5.67
CA GLY A 18 -15.87 -18.21 7.00
C GLY A 18 -14.87 -19.18 7.59
N LEU A 19 -13.62 -19.17 7.09
CA LEU A 19 -12.55 -20.00 7.64
C LEU A 19 -12.26 -19.59 9.09
N SER A 20 -12.24 -20.56 10.01
CA SER A 20 -11.99 -20.33 11.43
C SER A 20 -10.93 -21.28 11.98
N GLY A 21 -10.21 -20.84 13.03
CA GLY A 21 -9.08 -21.58 13.61
C GLY A 21 -7.74 -21.22 12.94
N PRO A 22 -6.61 -21.67 13.51
CA PRO A 22 -5.28 -21.32 13.01
C PRO A 22 -4.94 -22.01 11.69
N PHE A 23 -5.55 -23.15 11.40
CA PHE A 23 -5.38 -23.91 10.17
C PHE A 23 -6.70 -24.52 9.73
N VAL A 24 -6.94 -24.51 8.43
CA VAL A 24 -8.05 -25.19 7.80
C VAL A 24 -7.50 -26.17 6.78
N GLN A 25 -7.96 -27.42 6.85
CA GLN A 25 -7.65 -28.43 5.88
C GLN A 25 -8.82 -28.61 4.92
N GLY A 26 -8.53 -28.81 3.67
CA GLY A 26 -9.54 -29.02 2.64
C GLY A 26 -9.11 -30.04 1.60
N GLU A 27 -10.08 -30.45 0.83
CA GLU A 27 -9.93 -31.38 -0.28
C GLU A 27 -10.57 -30.76 -1.52
N VAL A 28 -9.91 -30.86 -2.64
CA VAL A 28 -10.48 -30.60 -3.96
C VAL A 28 -10.55 -31.94 -4.68
N ARG A 29 -11.73 -32.31 -5.15
CA ARG A 29 -11.96 -33.59 -5.82
C ARG A 29 -12.55 -33.38 -7.21
N LEU A 30 -12.00 -34.06 -8.18
CA LEU A 30 -12.61 -34.18 -9.52
C LEU A 30 -13.82 -35.11 -9.44
N ARG A 31 -14.89 -34.77 -10.13
CA ARG A 31 -16.08 -35.64 -10.27
C ARG A 31 -16.02 -36.47 -11.57
N SER A 32 -14.84 -36.89 -11.95
CA SER A 32 -14.64 -37.82 -13.04
C SER A 32 -14.62 -39.25 -12.48
N SER A 33 -15.06 -40.21 -13.25
CA SER A 33 -14.86 -41.61 -12.96
C SER A 33 -13.96 -42.18 -14.04
N ASP A 34 -12.65 -42.21 -13.72
CA ASP A 34 -11.70 -42.94 -14.54
C ASP A 34 -11.11 -44.11 -13.71
N PRO A 35 -10.31 -45.01 -14.32
CA PRO A 35 -9.75 -46.16 -13.62
C PRO A 35 -8.69 -45.80 -12.56
N LEU A 36 -8.31 -44.53 -12.38
CA LEU A 36 -7.26 -44.08 -11.49
C LEU A 36 -7.76 -43.05 -10.45
N ASP A 37 -8.55 -43.50 -9.50
CA ASP A 37 -9.18 -42.66 -8.46
C ASP A 37 -8.19 -41.92 -7.56
N VAL A 38 -6.92 -42.28 -7.54
CA VAL A 38 -5.92 -41.76 -6.59
C VAL A 38 -5.49 -40.33 -6.92
N ASP A 39 -5.57 -39.90 -8.16
CA ASP A 39 -5.23 -38.55 -8.62
C ASP A 39 -6.43 -37.60 -8.73
N ASP A 40 -7.63 -38.10 -8.48
CA ASP A 40 -8.85 -37.31 -8.44
C ASP A 40 -8.96 -36.37 -7.23
N ALA A 41 -8.15 -36.59 -6.19
CA ALA A 41 -8.22 -35.82 -4.95
C ALA A 41 -6.91 -35.09 -4.63
N GLY A 42 -6.98 -33.77 -4.49
CA GLY A 42 -5.91 -32.92 -3.98
C GLY A 42 -6.23 -32.39 -2.59
N TYR A 43 -5.30 -32.57 -1.63
CA TYR A 43 -5.45 -32.07 -0.28
C TYR A 43 -4.62 -30.82 -0.06
N PHE A 44 -5.13 -29.87 0.73
CA PHE A 44 -4.42 -28.66 1.08
C PHE A 44 -4.62 -28.27 2.54
N THR A 45 -3.68 -27.50 3.08
CA THR A 45 -3.79 -26.86 4.38
C THR A 45 -3.57 -25.37 4.24
N ILE A 46 -4.50 -24.56 4.75
CA ILE A 46 -4.43 -23.10 4.74
C ILE A 46 -4.20 -22.63 6.17
N GLY A 47 -3.16 -21.82 6.39
CA GLY A 47 -3.00 -21.06 7.63
C GLY A 47 -3.94 -19.86 7.64
N VAL A 48 -4.78 -19.76 8.66
CA VAL A 48 -5.69 -18.63 8.86
C VAL A 48 -5.04 -17.67 9.85
N ALA A 49 -4.59 -16.52 9.36
CA ALA A 49 -4.03 -15.47 10.20
C ALA A 49 -5.04 -14.32 10.36
N PRO A 50 -5.05 -13.64 11.52
CA PRO A 50 -5.86 -12.44 11.66
C PRO A 50 -5.42 -11.37 10.65
N ALA A 51 -6.36 -10.50 10.26
CA ALA A 51 -6.06 -9.41 9.35
C ALA A 51 -4.85 -8.59 9.85
N PRO A 52 -3.82 -8.37 9.04
CA PRO A 52 -2.63 -7.63 9.43
C PRO A 52 -2.97 -6.20 9.83
N GLU A 53 -2.27 -5.68 10.83
CA GLU A 53 -2.50 -4.35 11.38
C GLU A 53 -1.60 -3.33 10.67
N ILE A 54 -2.20 -2.20 10.24
CA ILE A 54 -1.51 -1.07 9.60
C ILE A 54 -1.62 0.13 10.51
N LEU A 55 -0.48 0.76 10.82
CA LEU A 55 -0.42 2.00 11.58
C LEU A 55 -0.51 3.21 10.65
N LEU A 56 -1.55 4.01 10.82
CA LEU A 56 -1.72 5.29 10.14
C LEU A 56 -1.26 6.42 11.07
N VAL A 57 -0.18 7.09 10.70
CA VAL A 57 0.43 8.17 11.49
C VAL A 57 0.09 9.50 10.82
N ALA A 58 -0.68 10.34 11.49
CA ALA A 58 -1.14 11.62 10.95
C ALA A 58 -1.26 12.70 12.04
N PRO A 59 -1.36 13.99 11.68
CA PRO A 59 -1.61 15.05 12.66
C PRO A 59 -2.91 14.87 13.42
N THR A 60 -3.96 14.41 12.75
CA THR A 60 -5.30 14.17 13.33
C THR A 60 -5.89 12.88 12.79
N VAL A 61 -6.85 12.29 13.51
CA VAL A 61 -7.56 11.09 13.08
C VAL A 61 -8.33 11.33 11.77
N ALA A 62 -8.95 12.48 11.59
CA ALA A 62 -9.69 12.85 10.38
C ALA A 62 -8.81 12.82 9.11
N ALA A 63 -7.51 13.11 9.24
CA ALA A 63 -6.57 13.01 8.11
C ALA A 63 -6.37 11.57 7.60
N THR A 64 -6.79 10.57 8.38
CA THR A 64 -6.67 9.15 8.01
C THR A 64 -7.93 8.57 7.38
N ASP A 65 -9.07 9.25 7.41
CA ASP A 65 -10.38 8.66 7.10
C ASP A 65 -10.45 8.05 5.70
N TYR A 66 -9.98 8.77 4.68
CA TYR A 66 -10.00 8.25 3.31
C TYR A 66 -9.13 7.00 3.13
N LEU A 67 -7.92 7.02 3.70
CA LEU A 67 -7.01 5.88 3.57
C LEU A 67 -7.47 4.71 4.43
N ARG A 68 -8.00 4.98 5.60
CA ARG A 68 -8.58 3.96 6.48
C ARG A 68 -9.75 3.26 5.79
N GLU A 69 -10.68 4.03 5.21
CA GLU A 69 -11.81 3.45 4.49
C GLU A 69 -11.37 2.68 3.24
N ALA A 70 -10.33 3.14 2.53
CA ALA A 70 -9.79 2.43 1.36
C ALA A 70 -9.10 1.10 1.74
N LEU A 71 -8.36 1.06 2.85
CA LEU A 71 -7.65 -0.15 3.30
C LEU A 71 -8.52 -1.12 4.08
N SER A 72 -9.48 -0.60 4.80
CA SER A 72 -10.33 -1.35 5.74
C SER A 72 -11.75 -0.78 5.70
N PRO A 73 -12.51 -1.04 4.64
CA PRO A 73 -13.87 -0.52 4.47
C PRO A 73 -14.76 -0.89 5.67
N SER A 74 -15.52 0.07 6.16
CA SER A 74 -16.36 -0.11 7.35
C SER A 74 -17.36 -1.27 7.20
N GLN A 75 -17.88 -1.49 6.00
CA GLN A 75 -18.77 -2.62 5.72
C GLN A 75 -18.06 -3.97 5.82
N GLU A 76 -16.82 -4.06 5.32
CA GLU A 76 -16.02 -5.28 5.39
C GLU A 76 -15.58 -5.58 6.84
N GLN A 77 -15.29 -4.53 7.62
CA GLN A 77 -15.00 -4.69 9.05
C GLN A 77 -16.20 -5.29 9.80
N GLN A 78 -17.41 -4.79 9.54
CA GLN A 78 -18.64 -5.31 10.18
C GLN A 78 -18.92 -6.77 9.81
N ARG A 79 -18.52 -7.19 8.64
CA ARG A 79 -18.64 -8.58 8.16
C ARG A 79 -17.51 -9.49 8.61
N GLY A 80 -16.48 -8.96 9.25
CA GLY A 80 -15.26 -9.69 9.58
C GLY A 80 -14.38 -10.07 8.38
N GLN A 81 -14.59 -9.41 7.24
CA GLN A 81 -13.93 -9.69 5.95
C GLN A 81 -12.88 -8.64 5.58
N ALA A 82 -12.64 -7.66 6.43
CA ALA A 82 -11.65 -6.63 6.18
C ALA A 82 -10.24 -7.24 6.02
N ARG A 83 -9.57 -6.91 4.91
CA ARG A 83 -8.23 -7.41 4.60
C ARG A 83 -7.15 -6.89 5.54
N PHE A 84 -7.37 -5.70 6.09
CA PHE A 84 -6.46 -5.04 7.03
C PHE A 84 -7.23 -4.49 8.22
N ARG A 85 -6.53 -4.31 9.34
CA ARG A 85 -6.98 -3.50 10.47
C ARG A 85 -6.14 -2.26 10.52
N CYS A 86 -6.76 -1.09 10.66
CA CYS A 86 -6.06 0.19 10.69
C CYS A 86 -6.14 0.81 12.10
N SER A 87 -4.98 1.16 12.66
CA SER A 87 -4.84 1.91 13.89
C SER A 87 -4.32 3.32 13.60
N PHE A 88 -4.81 4.31 14.34
CA PHE A 88 -4.34 5.69 14.25
C PHE A 88 -3.32 6.00 15.36
N LEU A 89 -2.31 6.79 15.00
CA LEU A 89 -1.38 7.39 15.95
C LEU A 89 -1.11 8.85 15.55
N ALA A 90 -1.18 9.76 16.52
CA ALA A 90 -0.79 11.15 16.29
C ALA A 90 0.71 11.26 15.98
N SER A 91 1.10 12.06 14.99
CA SER A 91 2.48 12.16 14.49
C SER A 91 3.52 12.49 15.58
N ASN A 92 3.15 13.29 16.57
CA ASN A 92 4.01 13.66 17.69
C ASN A 92 4.28 12.50 18.67
N ARG A 93 3.56 11.41 18.59
CA ARG A 93 3.72 10.20 19.43
C ARG A 93 4.48 9.08 18.75
N LEU A 94 4.87 9.25 17.49
CA LEU A 94 5.53 8.20 16.71
C LEU A 94 6.86 7.76 17.34
N ALA A 95 7.57 8.67 18.00
CA ALA A 95 8.86 8.37 18.65
C ALA A 95 8.73 7.28 19.73
N ASP A 96 7.59 7.20 20.42
CA ASP A 96 7.36 6.28 21.55
C ASP A 96 6.56 5.03 21.17
N ALA A 97 6.15 4.91 19.91
CA ALA A 97 5.29 3.83 19.46
C ALA A 97 6.02 2.48 19.38
N GLY A 98 5.43 1.41 19.90
CA GLY A 98 5.84 0.04 19.59
C GLY A 98 5.39 -0.34 18.16
N LEU A 99 6.33 -0.67 17.27
CA LEU A 99 6.03 -0.93 15.87
C LEU A 99 5.89 -2.43 15.55
N ASP A 100 6.33 -3.31 16.42
CA ASP A 100 6.50 -4.74 16.17
C ASP A 100 5.20 -5.48 15.76
N ARG A 101 4.06 -4.97 16.22
CA ARG A 101 2.75 -5.56 15.91
C ARG A 101 2.19 -5.17 14.54
N TYR A 102 2.75 -4.14 13.93
CA TYR A 102 2.24 -3.63 12.66
C TYR A 102 2.94 -4.29 11.47
N ARG A 103 2.17 -4.55 10.43
CA ARG A 103 2.71 -5.04 9.16
C ARG A 103 3.24 -3.89 8.29
N ALA A 104 2.64 -2.73 8.43
CA ALA A 104 3.07 -1.51 7.76
C ALA A 104 2.79 -0.27 8.61
N VAL A 105 3.60 0.76 8.39
CA VAL A 105 3.42 2.11 8.93
C VAL A 105 3.24 3.07 7.74
N ILE A 106 2.22 3.90 7.77
CA ILE A 106 1.98 4.90 6.74
C ILE A 106 1.98 6.29 7.38
N LEU A 107 2.96 7.10 6.99
CA LEU A 107 3.07 8.50 7.40
C LEU A 107 2.20 9.36 6.49
N LEU A 108 1.14 9.95 7.04
CA LEU A 108 0.23 10.85 6.34
C LEU A 108 0.49 12.28 6.78
N ASN A 109 1.17 13.06 5.96
CA ASN A 109 1.51 14.46 6.28
C ASN A 109 2.15 14.60 7.67
N ALA A 110 2.99 13.64 8.07
CA ALA A 110 3.70 13.70 9.34
C ALA A 110 4.74 14.82 9.30
N ALA A 111 4.61 15.80 10.18
CA ALA A 111 5.31 17.08 10.04
C ALA A 111 6.83 16.97 10.09
N LYS A 112 7.37 16.44 11.17
CA LYS A 112 8.80 16.47 11.46
C LYS A 112 9.24 15.24 12.26
N PRO A 113 9.40 14.08 11.61
CA PRO A 113 9.98 12.94 12.30
C PRO A 113 11.42 13.26 12.74
N ALA A 114 11.73 13.00 14.00
CA ALA A 114 13.09 13.19 14.54
C ALA A 114 14.05 12.12 13.99
N SER A 115 15.36 12.36 14.05
CA SER A 115 16.38 11.41 13.58
C SER A 115 16.23 10.04 14.24
N GLY A 116 15.96 9.97 15.54
CA GLY A 116 15.71 8.71 16.24
C GLY A 116 14.45 7.97 15.77
N THR A 117 13.44 8.71 15.30
CA THR A 117 12.23 8.11 14.68
C THR A 117 12.57 7.45 13.34
N TRP A 118 13.40 8.10 12.51
CA TRP A 118 13.85 7.51 11.24
C TRP A 118 14.68 6.24 11.47
N GLN A 119 15.55 6.21 12.46
CA GLN A 119 16.32 5.01 12.81
C GLN A 119 15.42 3.85 13.22
N ARG A 120 14.39 4.08 14.03
CA ARG A 120 13.42 3.05 14.42
C ARG A 120 12.58 2.55 13.25
N LEU A 121 12.19 3.45 12.35
CA LEU A 121 11.51 3.06 11.10
C LEU A 121 12.43 2.25 10.20
N GLU A 122 13.74 2.56 10.16
CA GLU A 122 14.74 1.78 9.43
C GLU A 122 14.83 0.35 9.99
N GLU A 123 14.92 0.20 11.31
CA GLU A 123 14.92 -1.11 11.97
C GLU A 123 13.65 -1.90 11.68
N PHE A 124 12.49 -1.24 11.75
CA PHE A 124 11.19 -1.82 11.42
C PHE A 124 11.14 -2.34 9.98
N VAL A 125 11.60 -1.55 9.01
CA VAL A 125 11.63 -1.94 7.59
C VAL A 125 12.63 -3.07 7.35
N ARG A 126 13.81 -3.03 7.97
CA ARG A 126 14.78 -4.15 7.90
C ARG A 126 14.25 -5.45 8.50
N GLY A 127 13.39 -5.34 9.52
CA GLY A 127 12.66 -6.46 10.10
C GLY A 127 11.51 -7.01 9.21
N GLY A 128 11.29 -6.45 8.02
CA GLY A 128 10.28 -6.87 7.06
C GLY A 128 8.97 -6.09 7.15
N GLY A 129 8.93 -4.99 7.90
CA GLY A 129 7.81 -4.06 7.91
C GLY A 129 7.72 -3.21 6.64
N GLY A 130 6.52 -2.78 6.26
CA GLY A 130 6.30 -1.85 5.16
C GLY A 130 6.29 -0.40 5.63
N LEU A 131 6.89 0.53 4.88
CA LEU A 131 6.79 1.97 5.13
C LEU A 131 6.17 2.67 3.92
N GLY A 132 5.07 3.38 4.14
CA GLY A 132 4.46 4.28 3.17
C GLY A 132 4.59 5.73 3.64
N VAL A 133 4.84 6.65 2.71
CA VAL A 133 4.86 8.09 3.00
C VAL A 133 3.96 8.81 2.02
N VAL A 134 2.95 9.48 2.54
CA VAL A 134 2.04 10.35 1.78
C VAL A 134 2.32 11.79 2.20
N LEU A 135 2.94 12.52 1.30
CA LEU A 135 3.33 13.90 1.54
C LEU A 135 2.11 14.83 1.40
N GLY A 136 1.91 15.67 2.39
CA GLY A 136 0.89 16.71 2.36
C GLY A 136 1.47 18.09 2.08
N SER A 137 0.72 19.16 2.42
CA SER A 137 1.13 20.54 2.19
C SER A 137 2.31 20.96 3.08
N SER A 138 3.27 21.67 2.52
CA SER A 138 4.31 22.36 3.25
C SER A 138 3.87 23.72 3.82
N MET A 139 2.77 24.31 3.30
CA MET A 139 2.34 25.66 3.64
C MET A 139 1.97 25.88 5.12
N HIS A 140 1.80 24.79 5.85
CA HIS A 140 1.42 24.81 7.26
C HIS A 140 2.30 23.86 8.07
N TRP A 141 3.62 23.79 7.76
CA TRP A 141 4.53 22.91 8.53
C TRP A 141 4.54 23.24 10.03
N GLN A 142 4.39 24.51 10.40
CA GLN A 142 4.21 24.94 11.80
C GLN A 142 2.90 24.47 12.41
N ALA A 143 1.90 24.19 11.57
CA ALA A 143 0.58 23.67 11.97
C ALA A 143 0.37 22.18 11.62
N GLY A 144 1.47 21.43 11.33
CA GLY A 144 1.41 20.00 11.03
C GLY A 144 1.71 19.61 9.59
N GLY A 145 2.23 20.52 8.75
CA GLY A 145 2.70 20.20 7.39
C GLY A 145 4.11 19.56 7.37
N VAL A 146 4.50 19.02 6.22
CA VAL A 146 5.79 18.34 6.02
C VAL A 146 6.96 19.34 6.13
N ASP A 147 7.95 19.07 7.00
CA ASP A 147 9.22 19.78 7.08
C ASP A 147 10.24 19.12 6.14
N PRO A 148 10.61 19.76 5.01
CA PRO A 148 11.58 19.16 4.07
C PRO A 148 12.93 18.81 4.70
N ALA A 149 13.39 19.59 5.65
CA ALA A 149 14.68 19.34 6.31
C ALA A 149 14.69 18.01 7.10
N ALA A 150 13.54 17.62 7.69
CA ALA A 150 13.43 16.36 8.39
C ALA A 150 13.40 15.16 7.42
N TYR A 151 12.81 15.33 6.25
CA TYR A 151 12.71 14.29 5.21
C TYR A 151 13.97 14.18 4.35
N ASN A 152 14.75 15.24 4.24
CA ASN A 152 16.03 15.26 3.51
C ASN A 152 17.24 15.04 4.45
N SER A 153 17.01 14.57 5.67
CA SER A 153 18.10 14.23 6.59
C SER A 153 18.79 12.91 6.19
N ASP A 154 20.06 12.73 6.55
CA ASP A 154 20.81 11.49 6.30
C ASP A 154 20.10 10.25 6.86
N ALA A 155 19.42 10.39 7.99
CA ALA A 155 18.65 9.30 8.59
C ALA A 155 17.41 8.93 7.74
N ALA A 156 16.74 9.92 7.15
CA ALA A 156 15.60 9.70 6.27
C ALA A 156 16.03 9.10 4.92
N HIS A 157 17.14 9.52 4.35
CA HIS A 157 17.66 9.04 3.08
C HIS A 157 18.04 7.55 3.08
N LYS A 158 18.25 6.95 4.26
CA LYS A 158 18.45 5.49 4.37
C LYS A 158 17.19 4.69 4.08
N LEU A 159 16.02 5.32 4.14
CA LEU A 159 14.72 4.70 3.99
C LEU A 159 13.94 5.22 2.80
N LEU A 160 14.00 6.52 2.57
CA LEU A 160 13.18 7.18 1.56
C LEU A 160 13.78 7.01 0.17
N PRO A 161 12.94 6.78 -0.85
CA PRO A 161 13.41 6.57 -2.21
C PRO A 161 13.75 7.87 -2.95
N ALA A 162 13.50 9.03 -2.34
CA ALA A 162 13.69 10.32 -3.00
C ALA A 162 13.97 11.44 -1.99
N GLU A 163 14.68 12.45 -2.45
CA GLU A 163 14.85 13.75 -1.81
C GLU A 163 13.68 14.68 -2.19
N LEU A 164 13.15 15.42 -1.22
CA LEU A 164 12.13 16.43 -1.47
C LEU A 164 12.80 17.73 -1.99
N ASP A 165 12.40 18.16 -3.18
CA ASP A 165 12.72 19.51 -3.63
C ASP A 165 11.83 20.50 -2.89
N VAL A 166 12.42 21.55 -2.35
CA VAL A 166 11.75 22.56 -1.49
C VAL A 166 10.73 23.40 -2.27
N SER A 167 10.76 23.37 -3.58
CA SER A 167 9.85 24.13 -4.42
C SER A 167 8.49 23.42 -4.57
N TRP A 168 7.57 23.76 -3.70
CA TRP A 168 6.16 23.47 -3.87
C TRP A 168 5.60 24.26 -5.06
N LYS A 169 5.29 23.58 -6.15
CA LYS A 169 4.71 24.25 -7.31
C LYS A 169 3.20 24.37 -7.18
N TYR A 170 2.72 25.59 -7.35
CA TYR A 170 1.34 25.87 -7.72
C TYR A 170 1.34 26.01 -9.25
N ALA A 171 0.88 24.99 -9.96
CA ALA A 171 0.91 24.92 -11.41
C ALA A 171 -0.51 24.70 -11.95
N PRO A 172 -0.76 24.90 -13.25
CA PRO A 172 -1.92 24.31 -13.91
C PRO A 172 -2.04 22.84 -13.53
N PRO A 173 -3.25 22.28 -13.42
CA PRO A 173 -3.41 20.91 -13.00
C PRO A 173 -2.65 19.97 -13.96
N GLU A 174 -1.82 19.12 -13.39
CA GLU A 174 -1.15 18.02 -14.08
C GLU A 174 -1.89 16.72 -13.77
N TYR A 175 -1.69 15.71 -14.61
CA TYR A 175 -2.37 14.44 -14.50
C TYR A 175 -1.35 13.32 -14.32
N LEU A 176 -1.74 12.23 -13.66
CA LEU A 176 -0.88 11.05 -13.58
C LEU A 176 -0.77 10.37 -14.95
N ASP A 177 0.45 10.16 -15.41
CA ASP A 177 0.71 9.34 -16.61
C ASP A 177 0.79 7.86 -16.21
N LEU A 178 -0.28 7.15 -16.46
CA LEU A 178 -0.42 5.72 -16.20
C LEU A 178 -0.29 4.86 -17.47
N ARG A 179 -0.07 5.46 -18.63
CA ARG A 179 -0.03 4.76 -19.94
C ARG A 179 1.04 3.66 -20.01
N ASN A 180 2.15 3.87 -19.30
CA ASN A 180 3.27 2.92 -19.27
C ASN A 180 3.48 2.32 -17.88
N ALA A 181 2.45 2.25 -17.07
CA ALA A 181 2.52 1.74 -15.70
C ALA A 181 2.64 0.22 -15.68
N THR A 182 3.88 -0.28 -15.75
CA THR A 182 4.18 -1.73 -15.71
C THR A 182 4.31 -2.29 -14.28
N HIS A 183 4.33 -1.42 -13.27
CA HIS A 183 4.49 -1.86 -11.89
C HIS A 183 3.21 -2.54 -11.39
N PRO A 184 3.31 -3.71 -10.69
CA PRO A 184 2.14 -4.46 -10.22
C PRO A 184 1.13 -3.63 -9.40
N ALA A 185 1.61 -2.67 -8.60
CA ALA A 185 0.76 -1.77 -7.80
C ALA A 185 -0.13 -0.85 -8.66
N LEU A 186 0.23 -0.60 -9.92
CA LEU A 186 -0.50 0.26 -10.85
C LEU A 186 -1.20 -0.51 -11.96
N LYS A 187 -0.97 -1.84 -12.04
CA LYS A 187 -1.51 -2.68 -13.11
C LYS A 187 -3.03 -2.57 -13.22
N LEU A 188 -3.73 -2.56 -12.11
CA LEU A 188 -5.20 -2.42 -12.11
C LEU A 188 -5.66 -1.13 -12.80
N PHE A 189 -4.96 -0.01 -12.57
CA PHE A 189 -5.29 1.27 -13.20
C PHE A 189 -4.91 1.31 -14.69
N ALA A 190 -3.84 0.63 -15.08
CA ALA A 190 -3.45 0.48 -16.48
C ALA A 190 -4.46 -0.38 -17.25
N ASP A 191 -4.94 -1.46 -16.65
CA ASP A 191 -5.93 -2.39 -17.24
C ASP A 191 -7.32 -1.74 -17.38
N LEU A 192 -7.68 -0.82 -16.49
CA LEU A 192 -8.93 -0.03 -16.57
C LEU A 192 -8.91 1.05 -17.68
N GLY A 193 -7.75 1.27 -18.30
CA GLY A 193 -7.55 2.27 -19.34
C GLY A 193 -7.75 3.71 -18.85
N SER A 194 -8.06 4.62 -19.79
CA SER A 194 -8.31 6.04 -19.47
C SER A 194 -9.60 6.30 -18.68
N SER A 195 -10.40 5.29 -18.44
CA SER A 195 -11.65 5.36 -17.69
C SER A 195 -11.47 5.37 -16.17
N GLY A 196 -10.27 5.17 -15.65
CA GLY A 196 -10.00 5.34 -14.24
C GLY A 196 -10.01 6.82 -13.86
N ASP A 197 -10.81 7.17 -12.86
CA ASP A 197 -10.96 8.55 -12.32
C ASP A 197 -9.60 9.17 -11.93
N LEU A 198 -8.60 8.34 -11.66
CA LEU A 198 -7.28 8.75 -11.21
C LEU A 198 -6.47 9.46 -12.31
N ALA A 199 -6.55 8.98 -13.56
CA ALA A 199 -5.82 9.59 -14.68
C ALA A 199 -6.46 10.92 -15.14
N ASN A 200 -7.74 11.14 -14.82
CA ASN A 200 -8.48 12.34 -15.20
C ASN A 200 -8.54 13.38 -14.09
N ARG A 201 -7.99 13.09 -12.91
CA ARG A 201 -7.98 14.03 -11.79
C ARG A 201 -6.80 14.96 -11.88
N GLY A 202 -7.08 16.25 -12.12
CA GLY A 202 -6.07 17.29 -12.13
C GLY A 202 -5.47 17.51 -10.73
N ILE A 203 -4.14 17.43 -10.65
CA ILE A 203 -3.35 17.65 -9.45
C ILE A 203 -2.61 18.97 -9.61
N SER A 204 -2.96 19.98 -8.82
CA SER A 204 -2.36 21.32 -8.88
C SER A 204 -1.31 21.56 -7.79
N ARG A 205 -1.14 20.65 -6.84
CA ARG A 205 -0.14 20.73 -5.77
C ARG A 205 0.55 19.41 -5.60
N TYR A 206 1.87 19.38 -5.71
CA TYR A 206 2.69 18.20 -5.51
C TYR A 206 4.11 18.59 -5.09
N TRP A 207 4.81 17.66 -4.49
CA TRP A 207 6.23 17.78 -4.21
C TRP A 207 7.01 17.36 -5.45
N LYS A 208 7.98 18.16 -5.83
CA LYS A 208 8.98 17.75 -6.78
C LYS A 208 9.99 16.86 -6.04
N LEU A 209 10.22 15.68 -6.59
CA LEU A 209 11.10 14.69 -5.98
C LEU A 209 12.34 14.47 -6.86
N LYS A 210 13.49 14.27 -6.20
CA LYS A 210 14.71 13.77 -6.84
C LYS A 210 14.92 12.33 -6.41
N PRO A 211 14.73 11.32 -7.29
CA PRO A 211 14.95 9.94 -6.94
C PRO A 211 16.38 9.69 -6.46
N LEU A 212 16.53 8.93 -5.38
CA LEU A 212 17.82 8.48 -4.87
C LEU A 212 18.29 7.24 -5.65
N ALA A 213 19.60 6.98 -5.62
CA ALA A 213 20.17 5.80 -6.27
C ALA A 213 19.53 4.51 -5.77
N GLY A 214 19.14 3.64 -6.68
CA GLY A 214 18.46 2.38 -6.38
C GLY A 214 16.94 2.50 -6.20
N SER A 215 16.38 3.71 -6.22
CA SER A 215 14.93 3.90 -6.18
C SER A 215 14.29 3.68 -7.54
N ARG A 216 12.98 3.35 -7.54
CA ARG A 216 12.20 3.14 -8.75
C ARG A 216 11.02 4.12 -8.81
N VAL A 217 10.96 4.91 -9.88
CA VAL A 217 9.79 5.73 -10.19
C VAL A 217 8.74 4.85 -10.86
N ILE A 218 7.54 4.78 -10.31
CA ILE A 218 6.45 3.93 -10.79
C ILE A 218 5.35 4.70 -11.52
N ALA A 219 5.25 6.02 -11.29
CA ALA A 219 4.34 6.92 -12.00
C ALA A 219 4.97 8.31 -12.14
N ARG A 220 4.53 9.08 -13.13
CA ARG A 220 4.95 10.46 -13.37
C ARG A 220 3.74 11.34 -13.66
N PHE A 221 3.92 12.64 -13.57
CA PHE A 221 2.94 13.60 -14.07
C PHE A 221 3.15 13.87 -15.57
N THR A 222 2.08 14.34 -16.25
CA THR A 222 2.07 14.58 -17.71
C THR A 222 2.74 15.89 -18.13
N GLY A 223 3.09 16.78 -17.23
CA GLY A 223 3.68 18.08 -17.52
C GLY A 223 5.13 18.04 -18.04
N GLU A 224 5.60 19.15 -18.63
CA GLU A 224 6.98 19.26 -19.15
C GLU A 224 8.06 19.09 -18.07
N ALA A 225 7.73 19.38 -16.83
CA ALA A 225 8.54 18.97 -15.70
C ALA A 225 8.18 17.53 -15.33
N ALA A 226 8.44 16.58 -16.21
CA ALA A 226 8.42 15.15 -15.90
C ALA A 226 9.39 14.88 -14.74
N SER A 227 9.12 15.49 -13.61
CA SER A 227 9.77 15.21 -12.34
C SER A 227 9.10 13.99 -11.78
N PRO A 228 9.90 13.03 -11.38
CA PRO A 228 9.42 11.86 -10.68
C PRO A 228 8.68 12.26 -9.41
#